data_4f603fe1f6fb7cb21008b5fab268633e
#
_entry.id   4f603fe1f6fb7cb21008b5fab268633e
#
_cell.length_a   1.000
_cell.length_b   1.000
_cell.length_c   1.000
_cell.angle_alpha   90.00
_cell.angle_beta   90.00
_cell.angle_gamma   90.00
#
_symmetry.space_group_name_H-M   'P 1'
#
loop_
_entity.id
_entity.type
_entity.pdbx_description
1 polymer ?
#
loop_
_entity_poly.entity_id
_entity_poly.type
_entity_poly.pdbx_seq_one_letter_code
_entity_poly.pdbx_strand_id
1 'polypeptide(L)'
;MSNGVKTLSEISSQPAVWQQCLQDLKHSDLRLLAEGHSPLEIEWVFIGCGTSYYLAQAAASSFTTLLGTSARAVPASEALLRPELVFPGKIQSYFPVLISRSGHTSEILSVAEVLNNAEVPFLAVTCDGRELAGMTGSVLRMRVEEASTVMTSSFTSMLLGLQYMAATFAGNTNFLLALEQLPKHLERLLDNYTDEVAAFARKAFDDIAILGQGALYPIAAESALKVMESSSTFAQYFHTLEFRHGPKSIAGSSTLIGALISSSGYDAESAVLLEMKELGSKIFAVVNTAGKQLREQADLLIELDLPIPELAQLAIYVVWGQLLGSYRGLEKGLNPDSPRNLSRVVTI
;
A
#
# COMPACT_ATOMS: atom_id res chain seq x y z
N MET A 1 -0.91 15.94 25.16
CA MET A 1 -1.12 16.03 23.70
C MET A 1 -2.34 15.17 23.39
N SER A 2 -3.22 15.60 22.50
CA SER A 2 -4.38 14.78 22.10
C SER A 2 -3.89 13.56 21.30
N ASN A 3 -4.51 12.41 21.50
CA ASN A 3 -4.17 11.16 20.82
C ASN A 3 -4.41 11.29 19.30
N GLY A 4 -3.58 10.65 18.48
CA GLY A 4 -3.76 10.53 17.03
C GLY A 4 -3.50 11.80 16.21
N VAL A 5 -3.02 12.87 16.82
CA VAL A 5 -2.77 14.14 16.11
C VAL A 5 -1.70 14.01 15.05
N LYS A 6 -0.62 13.27 15.34
CA LYS A 6 0.46 13.07 14.38
C LYS A 6 0.00 12.23 13.19
N THR A 7 -0.58 11.08 13.46
CA THR A 7 -1.05 10.16 12.40
C THR A 7 -2.06 10.82 11.47
N LEU A 8 -3.08 11.51 12.03
CA LEU A 8 -4.05 12.23 11.20
C LEU A 8 -3.42 13.39 10.43
N SER A 9 -2.49 14.14 11.04
CA SER A 9 -1.75 15.21 10.35
C SER A 9 -0.91 14.66 9.21
N GLU A 10 -0.23 13.53 9.42
CA GLU A 10 0.57 12.84 8.39
C GLU A 10 -0.30 12.35 7.24
N ILE A 11 -1.50 11.81 7.53
CA ILE A 11 -2.46 11.41 6.50
C ILE A 11 -2.95 12.63 5.71
N SER A 12 -3.33 13.71 6.39
CA SER A 12 -3.85 14.92 5.75
C SER A 12 -2.80 15.68 4.94
N SER A 13 -1.53 15.58 5.31
CA SER A 13 -0.43 16.25 4.62
C SER A 13 0.09 15.49 3.39
N GLN A 14 -0.39 14.26 3.12
CA GLN A 14 0.05 13.46 1.99
C GLN A 14 0.02 14.19 0.63
N PRO A 15 -0.97 15.03 0.30
CA PRO A 15 -0.94 15.78 -0.96
C PRO A 15 0.34 16.62 -1.13
N ALA A 16 0.73 17.35 -0.10
CA ALA A 16 1.94 18.18 -0.13
C ALA A 16 3.22 17.33 -0.16
N VAL A 17 3.25 16.25 0.61
CA VAL A 17 4.38 15.30 0.63
C VAL A 17 4.55 14.64 -0.74
N TRP A 18 3.48 14.17 -1.38
CA TRP A 18 3.51 13.58 -2.73
C TRP A 18 4.00 14.58 -3.77
N GLN A 19 3.52 15.83 -3.69
CA GLN A 19 3.96 16.88 -4.62
C GLN A 19 5.49 17.08 -4.55
N GLN A 20 6.06 17.15 -3.35
CA GLN A 20 7.49 17.28 -3.17
C GLN A 20 8.25 16.03 -3.66
N CYS A 21 7.78 14.83 -3.32
CA CYS A 21 8.39 13.58 -3.77
C CYS A 21 8.40 13.47 -5.30
N LEU A 22 7.29 13.80 -5.97
CA LEU A 22 7.21 13.77 -7.44
C LEU A 22 8.12 14.82 -8.10
N GLN A 23 8.29 15.99 -7.48
CA GLN A 23 9.27 16.98 -7.94
C GLN A 23 10.70 16.46 -7.83
N ASP A 24 11.06 15.84 -6.71
CA ASP A 24 12.40 15.25 -6.52
C ASP A 24 12.66 14.13 -7.54
N LEU A 25 11.68 13.25 -7.78
CA LEU A 25 11.78 12.16 -8.76
C LEU A 25 11.98 12.67 -10.19
N LYS A 26 11.30 13.74 -10.56
CA LYS A 26 11.41 14.35 -11.90
C LYS A 26 12.81 14.86 -12.20
N HIS A 27 13.57 15.26 -11.18
CA HIS A 27 14.95 15.74 -11.30
C HIS A 27 16.00 14.64 -11.07
N SER A 28 15.57 13.40 -10.81
CA SER A 28 16.43 12.25 -10.54
C SER A 28 16.65 11.42 -11.82
N ASP A 29 17.87 10.95 -12.04
CA ASP A 29 18.11 9.96 -13.11
C ASP A 29 17.82 8.54 -12.58
N LEU A 30 16.53 8.17 -12.62
CA LEU A 30 16.07 6.86 -12.14
C LEU A 30 16.62 5.68 -12.94
N ARG A 31 17.10 5.90 -14.17
CA ARG A 31 17.65 4.83 -15.01
C ARG A 31 18.94 4.28 -14.44
N LEU A 32 19.70 5.09 -13.72
CA LEU A 32 20.93 4.68 -13.03
C LEU A 32 20.66 3.67 -11.91
N LEU A 33 19.45 3.63 -11.36
CA LEU A 33 19.09 2.70 -10.26
C LEU A 33 19.08 1.22 -10.68
N ALA A 34 19.01 0.94 -11.98
CA ALA A 34 19.14 -0.40 -12.55
C ALA A 34 20.26 -0.47 -13.59
N GLU A 35 21.33 0.32 -13.40
CA GLU A 35 22.47 0.36 -14.31
C GLU A 35 23.10 -1.04 -14.48
N GLY A 36 23.43 -1.39 -15.72
CA GLY A 36 23.95 -2.73 -16.06
C GLY A 36 22.89 -3.80 -16.24
N HIS A 37 21.61 -3.49 -16.05
CA HIS A 37 20.50 -4.43 -16.26
C HIS A 37 19.51 -3.90 -17.30
N SER A 38 18.85 -4.80 -18.02
CA SER A 38 17.70 -4.46 -18.86
C SER A 38 16.41 -4.55 -18.02
N PRO A 39 15.76 -3.44 -17.64
CA PRO A 39 14.59 -3.47 -16.77
C PRO A 39 13.42 -4.29 -17.32
N LEU A 40 13.40 -4.54 -18.64
CA LEU A 40 12.34 -5.29 -19.33
C LEU A 40 12.65 -6.79 -19.45
N GLU A 41 13.88 -7.23 -19.08
CA GLU A 41 14.33 -8.61 -19.29
C GLU A 41 14.66 -9.35 -17.98
N ILE A 42 14.75 -8.63 -16.87
CA ILE A 42 15.04 -9.20 -15.55
C ILE A 42 13.75 -9.53 -14.78
N GLU A 43 13.84 -10.46 -13.85
CA GLU A 43 12.79 -10.69 -12.87
C GLU A 43 13.01 -9.80 -11.64
N TRP A 44 12.03 -8.94 -11.35
CA TRP A 44 12.06 -8.06 -10.20
C TRP A 44 11.55 -8.78 -8.94
N VAL A 45 12.36 -8.79 -7.87
CA VAL A 45 11.97 -9.41 -6.59
C VAL A 45 11.92 -8.35 -5.50
N PHE A 46 10.71 -7.92 -5.17
CA PHE A 46 10.46 -6.92 -4.12
C PHE A 46 10.41 -7.59 -2.76
N ILE A 47 11.21 -7.10 -1.80
CA ILE A 47 11.37 -7.73 -0.48
C ILE A 47 11.09 -6.70 0.61
N GLY A 48 10.19 -7.03 1.54
CA GLY A 48 9.77 -6.16 2.64
C GLY A 48 9.24 -6.91 3.84
N CYS A 49 8.97 -6.19 4.93
CA CYS A 49 8.34 -6.70 6.15
C CYS A 49 7.08 -5.88 6.47
N GLY A 50 5.97 -6.54 6.87
CA GLY A 50 4.72 -5.87 7.25
C GLY A 50 4.22 -4.93 6.15
N THR A 51 3.99 -3.66 6.47
CA THR A 51 3.63 -2.59 5.53
C THR A 51 4.55 -2.57 4.29
N SER A 52 5.87 -2.73 4.46
CA SER A 52 6.81 -2.77 3.33
C SER A 52 6.63 -4.02 2.47
N TYR A 53 6.10 -5.12 2.99
CA TYR A 53 5.76 -6.29 2.20
C TYR A 53 4.49 -6.06 1.36
N TYR A 54 3.46 -5.40 1.91
CA TYR A 54 2.28 -5.03 1.11
C TYR A 54 2.62 -3.97 0.05
N LEU A 55 3.54 -3.05 0.37
CA LEU A 55 4.12 -2.16 -0.62
C LEU A 55 4.86 -2.93 -1.73
N ALA A 56 5.65 -3.94 -1.37
CA ALA A 56 6.34 -4.81 -2.33
C ALA A 56 5.35 -5.50 -3.29
N GLN A 57 4.21 -5.98 -2.79
CA GLN A 57 3.15 -6.59 -3.61
C GLN A 57 2.52 -5.58 -4.58
N ALA A 58 2.23 -4.36 -4.13
CA ALA A 58 1.68 -3.30 -4.97
C ALA A 58 2.68 -2.85 -6.04
N ALA A 59 3.96 -2.77 -5.68
CA ALA A 59 5.06 -2.47 -6.60
C ALA A 59 5.22 -3.57 -7.65
N ALA A 60 5.22 -4.84 -7.24
CA ALA A 60 5.30 -5.98 -8.16
C ALA A 60 4.16 -5.95 -9.19
N SER A 61 2.92 -5.70 -8.75
CA SER A 61 1.77 -5.53 -9.65
C SER A 61 1.97 -4.38 -10.63
N SER A 62 2.52 -3.24 -10.15
CA SER A 62 2.79 -2.07 -10.98
C SER A 62 3.88 -2.35 -12.02
N PHE A 63 4.98 -3.00 -11.63
CA PHE A 63 6.07 -3.36 -12.54
C PHE A 63 5.61 -4.37 -13.59
N THR A 64 4.91 -5.43 -13.20
CA THR A 64 4.35 -6.39 -14.15
C THR A 64 3.45 -5.71 -15.18
N THR A 65 2.59 -4.79 -14.72
CA THR A 65 1.63 -4.12 -15.62
C THR A 65 2.30 -3.11 -16.53
N LEU A 66 3.25 -2.31 -16.02
CA LEU A 66 3.88 -1.23 -16.78
C LEU A 66 5.03 -1.71 -17.69
N LEU A 67 5.80 -2.69 -17.23
CA LEU A 67 6.97 -3.18 -17.96
C LEU A 67 6.68 -4.44 -18.78
N GLY A 68 5.61 -5.17 -18.47
CA GLY A 68 5.33 -6.47 -19.10
C GLY A 68 6.33 -7.57 -18.69
N THR A 69 7.08 -7.37 -17.60
CA THR A 69 8.09 -8.32 -17.10
C THR A 69 7.61 -9.04 -15.84
N SER A 70 8.27 -10.14 -15.51
CA SER A 70 7.98 -10.85 -14.25
C SER A 70 8.42 -10.02 -13.05
N ALA A 71 7.47 -9.80 -12.13
CA ALA A 71 7.75 -9.15 -10.85
C ALA A 71 6.94 -9.83 -9.74
N ARG A 72 7.59 -10.07 -8.60
CA ARG A 72 6.94 -10.69 -7.44
C ARG A 72 7.40 -10.07 -6.13
N ALA A 73 6.61 -10.28 -5.11
CA ALA A 73 6.91 -9.80 -3.77
C ALA A 73 7.13 -10.97 -2.81
N VAL A 74 8.05 -10.79 -1.88
CA VAL A 74 8.44 -11.81 -0.90
C VAL A 74 8.63 -11.16 0.47
N PRO A 75 8.15 -11.78 1.58
CA PRO A 75 8.57 -11.36 2.92
C PRO A 75 10.07 -11.56 3.10
N ALA A 76 10.74 -10.65 3.81
CA ALA A 76 12.18 -10.77 4.05
C ALA A 76 12.54 -12.07 4.79
N SER A 77 11.68 -12.54 5.69
CA SER A 77 11.86 -13.81 6.39
C SER A 77 11.93 -15.02 5.44
N GLU A 78 11.15 -15.04 4.36
CA GLU A 78 11.23 -16.10 3.34
C GLU A 78 12.57 -16.05 2.58
N ALA A 79 13.05 -14.84 2.25
CA ALA A 79 14.35 -14.69 1.61
C ALA A 79 15.52 -15.18 2.48
N LEU A 80 15.39 -15.08 3.81
CA LEU A 80 16.39 -15.55 4.77
C LEU A 80 16.27 -17.04 5.08
N LEU A 81 15.04 -17.54 5.29
CA LEU A 81 14.82 -18.89 5.80
C LEU A 81 14.62 -19.92 4.68
N ARG A 82 14.21 -19.47 3.50
CA ARG A 82 13.93 -20.32 2.33
C ARG A 82 14.43 -19.68 1.02
N PRO A 83 15.73 -19.30 0.96
CA PRO A 83 16.27 -18.62 -0.22
C PRO A 83 16.11 -19.45 -1.51
N GLU A 84 16.09 -20.78 -1.41
CA GLU A 84 15.88 -21.68 -2.55
C GLU A 84 14.48 -21.58 -3.17
N LEU A 85 13.46 -21.14 -2.42
CA LEU A 85 12.12 -20.88 -2.91
C LEU A 85 12.01 -19.45 -3.50
N VAL A 86 12.81 -18.53 -2.96
CA VAL A 86 12.81 -17.13 -3.40
C VAL A 86 13.66 -16.93 -4.64
N PHE A 87 14.81 -17.56 -4.73
CA PHE A 87 15.77 -17.42 -5.83
C PHE A 87 16.09 -18.80 -6.47
N PRO A 88 15.09 -19.45 -7.08
CA PRO A 88 15.35 -20.73 -7.75
C PRO A 88 16.35 -20.57 -8.90
N GLY A 89 17.39 -21.40 -8.89
CA GLY A 89 18.43 -21.37 -9.91
C GLY A 89 19.53 -20.33 -9.60
N LYS A 90 19.89 -19.50 -10.60
CA LYS A 90 20.98 -18.53 -10.42
C LYS A 90 20.43 -17.22 -9.88
N ILE A 91 20.88 -16.81 -8.69
CA ILE A 91 20.45 -15.57 -8.03
C ILE A 91 20.74 -14.32 -8.89
N GLN A 92 21.75 -14.34 -9.75
CA GLN A 92 22.08 -13.26 -10.69
C GLN A 92 21.03 -13.04 -11.79
N SER A 93 20.04 -13.92 -11.93
CA SER A 93 18.93 -13.74 -12.87
C SER A 93 17.83 -12.84 -12.32
N TYR A 94 17.94 -12.40 -11.06
CA TYR A 94 16.95 -11.57 -10.38
C TYR A 94 17.52 -10.19 -10.07
N PHE A 95 16.64 -9.21 -9.98
CA PHE A 95 17.00 -7.89 -9.44
C PHE A 95 16.21 -7.64 -8.15
N PRO A 96 16.84 -7.84 -6.99
CA PRO A 96 16.21 -7.62 -5.70
C PRO A 96 15.97 -6.13 -5.43
N VAL A 97 14.81 -5.81 -4.85
CA VAL A 97 14.43 -4.47 -4.38
C VAL A 97 14.09 -4.59 -2.91
N LEU A 98 14.96 -4.06 -2.04
CA LEU A 98 14.80 -4.12 -0.59
C LEU A 98 14.08 -2.87 -0.08
N ILE A 99 12.92 -3.05 0.55
CA ILE A 99 12.05 -1.96 1.00
C ILE A 99 12.05 -1.87 2.52
N SER A 100 12.52 -0.76 3.06
CA SER A 100 12.46 -0.45 4.49
C SER A 100 12.37 1.05 4.73
N ARG A 101 11.26 1.53 5.34
CA ARG A 101 11.09 2.94 5.69
C ARG A 101 12.29 3.49 6.46
N SER A 102 12.67 2.80 7.51
CA SER A 102 13.74 3.22 8.42
C SER A 102 15.14 2.92 7.89
N GLY A 103 15.29 1.93 7.00
CA GLY A 103 16.57 1.38 6.60
C GLY A 103 17.31 0.59 7.69
N HIS A 104 16.63 0.23 8.79
CA HIS A 104 17.20 -0.45 9.97
C HIS A 104 16.49 -1.75 10.36
N THR A 105 15.54 -2.25 9.56
CA THR A 105 14.85 -3.52 9.82
C THR A 105 15.84 -4.68 9.74
N SER A 106 16.03 -5.44 10.82
CA SER A 106 17.05 -6.48 10.90
C SER A 106 16.97 -7.51 9.77
N GLU A 107 15.76 -8.00 9.46
CA GLU A 107 15.59 -8.98 8.38
C GLU A 107 16.03 -8.39 7.01
N ILE A 108 15.72 -7.13 6.74
CA ILE A 108 16.11 -6.47 5.47
C ILE A 108 17.63 -6.29 5.40
N LEU A 109 18.27 -5.89 6.50
CA LEU A 109 19.73 -5.77 6.56
C LEU A 109 20.41 -7.13 6.36
N SER A 110 19.89 -8.18 6.99
CA SER A 110 20.42 -9.55 6.80
C SER A 110 20.24 -10.04 5.36
N VAL A 111 19.14 -9.73 4.68
CA VAL A 111 18.98 -10.02 3.24
C VAL A 111 20.02 -9.23 2.42
N ALA A 112 20.25 -7.96 2.74
CA ALA A 112 21.25 -7.14 2.04
C ALA A 112 22.67 -7.71 2.20
N GLU A 113 23.01 -8.22 3.40
CA GLU A 113 24.30 -8.92 3.65
C GLU A 113 24.43 -10.18 2.80
N VAL A 114 23.37 -11.01 2.72
CA VAL A 114 23.36 -12.23 1.89
C VAL A 114 23.58 -11.86 0.41
N LEU A 115 22.90 -10.83 -0.10
CA LEU A 115 23.06 -10.39 -1.48
C LEU A 115 24.47 -9.84 -1.75
N ASN A 116 25.03 -9.04 -0.84
CA ASN A 116 26.39 -8.53 -0.97
C ASN A 116 27.44 -9.64 -0.94
N ASN A 117 27.28 -10.65 -0.06
CA ASN A 117 28.18 -11.80 -0.02
C ASN A 117 28.11 -12.65 -1.31
N ALA A 118 26.96 -12.64 -1.99
CA ALA A 118 26.76 -13.30 -3.28
C ALA A 118 27.09 -12.41 -4.49
N GLU A 119 27.60 -11.18 -4.27
CA GLU A 119 27.87 -10.19 -5.31
C GLU A 119 26.66 -9.87 -6.21
N VAL A 120 25.45 -9.88 -5.62
CA VAL A 120 24.18 -9.58 -6.30
C VAL A 120 23.82 -8.12 -6.06
N PRO A 121 23.77 -7.27 -7.09
CA PRO A 121 23.33 -5.89 -6.94
C PRO A 121 21.84 -5.84 -6.57
N PHE A 122 21.47 -4.86 -5.76
CA PHE A 122 20.09 -4.63 -5.37
C PHE A 122 19.77 -3.14 -5.24
N LEU A 123 18.48 -2.81 -5.37
CA LEU A 123 17.95 -1.48 -5.11
C LEU A 123 17.46 -1.39 -3.66
N ALA A 124 17.90 -0.36 -2.93
CA ALA A 124 17.31 0.00 -1.65
C ALA A 124 16.22 1.07 -1.84
N VAL A 125 15.03 0.85 -1.26
CA VAL A 125 13.92 1.83 -1.22
C VAL A 125 13.66 2.22 0.23
N THR A 126 13.82 3.50 0.56
CA THR A 126 13.81 3.95 1.96
C THR A 126 13.41 5.42 2.10
N CYS A 127 13.00 5.81 3.31
CA CYS A 127 12.79 7.21 3.66
C CYS A 127 13.96 7.77 4.49
N ASP A 128 14.40 7.10 5.52
CA ASP A 128 15.52 7.52 6.39
C ASP A 128 16.90 7.13 5.80
N GLY A 129 17.02 5.92 5.34
CA GLY A 129 18.10 5.44 4.48
C GLY A 129 19.50 5.42 5.04
N ARG A 130 19.70 5.29 6.34
CA ARG A 130 21.07 5.35 6.90
C ARG A 130 21.85 4.07 6.64
N GLU A 131 21.41 2.96 7.17
CA GLU A 131 22.17 1.69 7.14
C GLU A 131 21.98 0.96 5.82
N LEU A 132 20.75 0.66 5.43
CA LEU A 132 20.44 -0.04 4.18
C LEU A 132 21.00 0.70 2.95
N ALA A 133 20.88 2.04 2.92
CA ALA A 133 21.41 2.84 1.82
C ALA A 133 22.95 2.84 1.75
N GLY A 134 23.63 2.55 2.85
CA GLY A 134 25.08 2.39 2.87
C GLY A 134 25.59 1.05 2.33
N MET A 135 24.67 0.09 2.09
CA MET A 135 25.00 -1.26 1.65
C MET A 135 24.93 -1.45 0.12
N THR A 136 24.45 -0.45 -0.62
CA THR A 136 24.30 -0.50 -2.08
C THR A 136 24.57 0.85 -2.71
N GLY A 137 24.99 0.85 -4.00
CA GLY A 137 25.09 2.07 -4.81
C GLY A 137 23.75 2.55 -5.40
N SER A 138 22.71 1.72 -5.38
CA SER A 138 21.40 2.00 -5.99
C SER A 138 20.36 2.27 -4.89
N VAL A 139 19.98 3.54 -4.69
CA VAL A 139 19.07 3.96 -3.62
C VAL A 139 17.95 4.85 -4.16
N LEU A 140 16.71 4.40 -4.04
CA LEU A 140 15.53 5.23 -4.22
C LEU A 140 15.11 5.77 -2.84
N ARG A 141 15.46 7.03 -2.58
CA ARG A 141 15.12 7.68 -1.31
C ARG A 141 13.93 8.61 -1.47
N MET A 142 12.89 8.35 -0.68
CA MET A 142 11.73 9.23 -0.57
C MET A 142 11.88 10.13 0.66
N ARG A 143 11.89 11.44 0.46
CA ARG A 143 12.04 12.41 1.57
C ARG A 143 10.72 12.59 2.30
N VAL A 144 10.45 11.69 3.23
CA VAL A 144 9.24 11.70 4.05
C VAL A 144 9.61 11.72 5.53
N GLU A 145 9.16 12.75 6.22
CA GLU A 145 9.25 12.84 7.67
C GLU A 145 7.94 12.34 8.29
N GLU A 146 8.03 11.28 9.07
CA GLU A 146 6.88 10.63 9.70
C GLU A 146 7.22 10.35 11.17
N ALA A 147 6.49 10.96 12.09
CA ALA A 147 6.75 10.87 13.52
C ALA A 147 5.94 9.78 14.21
N SER A 148 4.83 9.33 13.59
CA SER A 148 4.03 8.20 14.09
C SER A 148 4.74 6.86 13.89
N THR A 149 4.34 5.88 14.71
CA THR A 149 4.82 4.49 14.55
C THR A 149 4.24 3.87 13.29
N VAL A 150 2.97 4.13 13.04
CA VAL A 150 2.22 3.61 11.88
C VAL A 150 2.73 4.27 10.59
N MET A 151 2.97 3.47 9.56
CA MET A 151 3.35 3.98 8.24
C MET A 151 2.10 4.48 7.49
N THR A 152 2.13 5.73 7.06
CA THR A 152 1.07 6.36 6.25
C THR A 152 1.65 7.03 5.01
N SER A 153 2.19 8.24 5.14
CA SER A 153 2.84 8.98 4.05
C SER A 153 4.06 8.27 3.47
N SER A 154 4.82 7.56 4.29
CA SER A 154 5.98 6.80 3.83
C SER A 154 5.58 5.64 2.91
N PHE A 155 4.51 4.92 3.23
CA PHE A 155 3.98 3.87 2.34
C PHE A 155 3.61 4.43 0.98
N THR A 156 2.75 5.44 0.96
CA THR A 156 2.22 6.00 -0.29
C THR A 156 3.30 6.68 -1.13
N SER A 157 4.23 7.39 -0.50
CA SER A 157 5.34 8.03 -1.20
C SER A 157 6.31 7.03 -1.81
N MET A 158 6.67 5.96 -1.09
CA MET A 158 7.50 4.89 -1.65
C MET A 158 6.79 4.15 -2.79
N LEU A 159 5.46 3.95 -2.70
CA LEU A 159 4.67 3.38 -3.80
C LEU A 159 4.71 4.29 -5.03
N LEU A 160 4.50 5.60 -4.86
CA LEU A 160 4.62 6.57 -5.94
C LEU A 160 6.02 6.58 -6.57
N GLY A 161 7.07 6.50 -5.75
CA GLY A 161 8.45 6.43 -6.23
C GLY A 161 8.70 5.20 -7.11
N LEU A 162 8.21 4.03 -6.67
CA LEU A 162 8.33 2.79 -7.43
C LEU A 162 7.50 2.80 -8.72
N GLN A 163 6.27 3.34 -8.67
CA GLN A 163 5.43 3.50 -9.85
C GLN A 163 6.04 4.50 -10.86
N TYR A 164 6.59 5.61 -10.37
CA TYR A 164 7.27 6.60 -11.19
C TYR A 164 8.52 6.00 -11.88
N MET A 165 9.29 5.20 -11.14
CA MET A 165 10.44 4.47 -11.68
C MET A 165 10.01 3.47 -12.77
N ALA A 166 8.99 2.65 -12.51
CA ALA A 166 8.47 1.69 -13.49
C ALA A 166 7.98 2.39 -14.77
N ALA A 167 7.24 3.49 -14.62
CA ALA A 167 6.77 4.28 -15.77
C ALA A 167 7.92 4.91 -16.57
N THR A 168 8.99 5.33 -15.87
CA THR A 168 10.21 5.86 -16.51
C THR A 168 10.92 4.79 -17.33
N PHE A 169 11.05 3.57 -16.79
CA PHE A 169 11.64 2.44 -17.52
C PHE A 169 10.80 2.02 -18.72
N ALA A 170 9.46 2.05 -18.58
CA ALA A 170 8.53 1.76 -19.66
C ALA A 170 8.44 2.88 -20.71
N GLY A 171 8.99 4.07 -20.46
CA GLY A 171 8.79 5.25 -21.30
C GLY A 171 7.31 5.72 -21.33
N ASN A 172 6.53 5.41 -20.32
CA ASN A 172 5.08 5.70 -20.25
C ASN A 172 4.81 7.11 -19.70
N THR A 173 4.95 8.11 -20.57
CA THR A 173 4.74 9.52 -20.21
C THR A 173 3.31 9.80 -19.70
N ASN A 174 2.30 9.13 -20.24
CA ASN A 174 0.91 9.34 -19.81
C ASN A 174 0.71 8.89 -18.36
N PHE A 175 1.35 7.78 -17.94
CA PHE A 175 1.29 7.34 -16.57
C PHE A 175 2.06 8.28 -15.62
N LEU A 176 3.21 8.81 -16.04
CA LEU A 176 3.93 9.84 -15.28
C LEU A 176 3.07 11.08 -15.05
N LEU A 177 2.40 11.57 -16.09
CA LEU A 177 1.47 12.71 -15.98
C LEU A 177 0.27 12.40 -15.08
N ALA A 178 -0.22 11.16 -15.07
CA ALA A 178 -1.28 10.74 -14.16
C ALA A 178 -0.83 10.78 -12.69
N LEU A 179 0.39 10.32 -12.38
CA LEU A 179 0.96 10.40 -11.03
C LEU A 179 1.12 11.86 -10.57
N GLU A 180 1.52 12.77 -11.45
CA GLU A 180 1.69 14.21 -11.15
C GLU A 180 0.36 14.89 -10.76
N GLN A 181 -0.80 14.32 -11.12
CA GLN A 181 -2.13 14.86 -10.77
C GLN A 181 -2.63 14.39 -9.39
N LEU A 182 -2.07 13.32 -8.84
CA LEU A 182 -2.57 12.69 -7.61
C LEU A 182 -2.62 13.63 -6.39
N PRO A 183 -1.63 14.52 -6.14
CA PRO A 183 -1.70 15.44 -5.00
C PRO A 183 -2.99 16.27 -5.00
N LYS A 184 -3.32 16.90 -6.12
CA LYS A 184 -4.53 17.73 -6.27
C LYS A 184 -5.81 16.90 -6.14
N HIS A 185 -5.82 15.68 -6.66
CA HIS A 185 -6.97 14.79 -6.53
C HIS A 185 -7.20 14.37 -5.09
N LEU A 186 -6.12 13.98 -4.37
CA LEU A 186 -6.25 13.59 -2.97
C LEU A 186 -6.70 14.77 -2.09
N GLU A 187 -6.17 15.98 -2.30
CA GLU A 187 -6.61 17.18 -1.56
C GLU A 187 -8.14 17.35 -1.65
N ARG A 188 -8.70 17.36 -2.87
CA ARG A 188 -10.15 17.42 -3.10
C ARG A 188 -10.92 16.30 -2.40
N LEU A 189 -10.42 15.08 -2.47
CA LEU A 189 -11.10 13.92 -1.88
C LEU A 189 -11.07 13.95 -0.35
N LEU A 190 -9.96 14.38 0.26
CA LEU A 190 -9.87 14.56 1.71
C LEU A 190 -10.88 15.62 2.19
N ASP A 191 -10.97 16.73 1.50
CA ASP A 191 -11.96 17.79 1.82
C ASP A 191 -13.41 17.28 1.76
N ASN A 192 -13.70 16.39 0.82
CA ASN A 192 -15.05 15.87 0.62
C ASN A 192 -15.45 14.76 1.59
N TYR A 193 -14.52 13.87 1.98
CA TYR A 193 -14.89 12.61 2.61
C TYR A 193 -14.32 12.37 4.01
N THR A 194 -13.38 13.20 4.50
CA THR A 194 -12.73 12.97 5.80
C THR A 194 -13.75 12.90 6.95
N ASP A 195 -14.70 13.84 6.98
CA ASP A 195 -15.72 13.91 8.03
C ASP A 195 -16.69 12.72 7.96
N GLU A 196 -17.03 12.24 6.76
CA GLU A 196 -17.89 11.09 6.57
C GLU A 196 -17.20 9.80 7.08
N VAL A 197 -15.90 9.63 6.77
CA VAL A 197 -15.11 8.50 7.29
C VAL A 197 -15.02 8.56 8.81
N ALA A 198 -14.79 9.75 9.40
CA ALA A 198 -14.74 9.94 10.84
C ALA A 198 -16.09 9.59 11.50
N ALA A 199 -17.21 10.02 10.92
CA ALA A 199 -18.54 9.68 11.41
C ALA A 199 -18.85 8.18 11.27
N PHE A 200 -18.43 7.56 10.16
CA PHE A 200 -18.63 6.14 9.92
C PHE A 200 -17.81 5.26 10.88
N ALA A 201 -16.58 5.65 11.22
CA ALA A 201 -15.71 4.93 12.15
C ALA A 201 -16.32 4.78 13.57
N ARG A 202 -17.30 5.60 13.93
CA ARG A 202 -18.04 5.53 15.22
C ARG A 202 -19.14 4.45 15.23
N LYS A 203 -19.52 3.92 14.06
CA LYS A 203 -20.55 2.87 13.98
C LYS A 203 -20.06 1.59 14.66
N ALA A 204 -21.01 0.83 15.23
CA ALA A 204 -20.72 -0.44 15.87
C ALA A 204 -20.43 -1.51 14.80
N PHE A 205 -19.23 -2.08 14.85
CA PHE A 205 -18.80 -3.30 14.18
C PHE A 205 -17.62 -3.88 14.96
N ASP A 206 -17.52 -5.21 14.99
CA ASP A 206 -16.49 -5.93 15.76
C ASP A 206 -15.37 -6.41 14.85
N ASP A 207 -15.73 -6.98 13.70
CA ASP A 207 -14.81 -7.54 12.72
C ASP A 207 -14.84 -6.77 11.41
N ILE A 208 -13.71 -6.76 10.72
CA ILE A 208 -13.55 -6.10 9.44
C ILE A 208 -12.93 -7.07 8.44
N ALA A 209 -13.52 -7.17 7.25
CA ALA A 209 -12.89 -7.77 6.09
C ALA A 209 -12.73 -6.69 5.00
N ILE A 210 -11.51 -6.48 4.51
CA ILE A 210 -11.24 -5.55 3.42
C ILE A 210 -10.91 -6.36 2.17
N LEU A 211 -11.67 -6.10 1.11
CA LEU A 211 -11.61 -6.84 -0.14
C LEU A 211 -10.92 -6.01 -1.22
N GLY A 212 -10.14 -6.66 -2.08
CA GLY A 212 -9.52 -6.04 -3.24
C GLY A 212 -9.13 -7.09 -4.27
N GLN A 213 -9.11 -6.71 -5.54
CA GLN A 213 -8.77 -7.59 -6.65
C GLN A 213 -7.57 -7.05 -7.42
N GLY A 214 -6.73 -7.92 -7.99
CA GLY A 214 -5.58 -7.50 -8.77
C GLY A 214 -4.61 -6.60 -7.98
N ALA A 215 -4.27 -5.44 -8.54
CA ALA A 215 -3.38 -4.48 -7.87
C ALA A 215 -3.99 -3.83 -6.62
N LEU A 216 -5.31 -3.91 -6.42
CA LEU A 216 -6.01 -3.44 -5.21
C LEU A 216 -5.94 -4.45 -4.06
N TYR A 217 -5.59 -5.71 -4.29
CA TYR A 217 -5.45 -6.70 -3.22
C TYR A 217 -4.38 -6.33 -2.18
N PRO A 218 -3.14 -5.97 -2.54
CA PRO A 218 -2.15 -5.51 -1.57
C PRO A 218 -2.54 -4.19 -0.88
N ILE A 219 -3.35 -3.35 -1.53
CA ILE A 219 -3.87 -2.12 -0.92
C ILE A 219 -4.95 -2.45 0.12
N ALA A 220 -5.77 -3.47 -0.13
CA ALA A 220 -6.72 -4.01 0.86
C ALA A 220 -5.98 -4.62 2.06
N ALA A 221 -4.89 -5.35 1.82
CA ALA A 221 -4.04 -5.91 2.86
C ALA A 221 -3.42 -4.82 3.75
N GLU A 222 -2.86 -3.78 3.14
CA GLU A 222 -2.31 -2.63 3.86
C GLU A 222 -3.39 -1.86 4.63
N SER A 223 -4.57 -1.67 4.04
CA SER A 223 -5.71 -1.03 4.71
C SER A 223 -6.16 -1.82 5.94
N ALA A 224 -6.24 -3.15 5.84
CA ALA A 224 -6.54 -4.02 6.98
C ALA A 224 -5.47 -3.93 8.07
N LEU A 225 -4.18 -3.90 7.70
CA LEU A 225 -3.08 -3.71 8.64
C LEU A 225 -3.20 -2.36 9.37
N LYS A 226 -3.50 -1.26 8.66
CA LYS A 226 -3.68 0.06 9.27
C LYS A 226 -4.83 0.07 10.27
N VAL A 227 -5.93 -0.63 9.98
CA VAL A 227 -7.03 -0.80 10.92
C VAL A 227 -6.58 -1.57 12.16
N MET A 228 -5.87 -2.69 12.00
CA MET A 228 -5.36 -3.47 13.14
C MET A 228 -4.40 -2.66 14.01
N GLU A 229 -3.42 -2.02 13.40
CA GLU A 229 -2.40 -1.24 14.11
C GLU A 229 -3.02 -0.07 14.89
N SER A 230 -3.84 0.74 14.21
CA SER A 230 -4.36 2.00 14.79
C SER A 230 -5.50 1.78 15.78
N SER A 231 -6.29 0.71 15.62
CA SER A 231 -7.54 0.53 16.39
C SER A 231 -7.62 -0.76 17.21
N SER A 232 -6.61 -1.64 17.14
CA SER A 232 -6.68 -2.97 17.75
C SER A 232 -8.00 -3.71 17.43
N THR A 233 -8.54 -3.49 16.22
CA THR A 233 -9.70 -4.18 15.69
C THR A 233 -9.22 -5.32 14.79
N PHE A 234 -9.80 -6.52 14.97
CA PHE A 234 -9.45 -7.64 14.10
C PHE A 234 -9.91 -7.33 12.68
N ALA A 235 -8.96 -7.28 11.76
CA ALA A 235 -9.20 -7.00 10.35
C ALA A 235 -8.48 -8.03 9.48
N GLN A 236 -9.18 -8.53 8.47
CA GLN A 236 -8.65 -9.47 7.49
C GLN A 236 -8.74 -8.85 6.09
N TYR A 237 -8.07 -9.46 5.13
CA TYR A 237 -8.13 -9.04 3.73
C TYR A 237 -8.24 -10.26 2.82
N PHE A 238 -8.98 -10.10 1.72
CA PHE A 238 -9.24 -11.19 0.78
C PHE A 238 -9.30 -10.67 -0.65
N HIS A 239 -9.03 -11.55 -1.61
CA HIS A 239 -9.45 -11.31 -2.97
C HIS A 239 -10.98 -11.24 -3.01
N THR A 240 -11.53 -10.23 -3.69
CA THR A 240 -12.97 -9.93 -3.63
C THR A 240 -13.83 -11.13 -4.02
N LEU A 241 -13.50 -11.80 -5.11
CA LEU A 241 -14.29 -12.94 -5.57
C LEU A 241 -14.06 -14.19 -4.72
N GLU A 242 -12.85 -14.41 -4.21
CA GLU A 242 -12.51 -15.53 -3.31
C GLU A 242 -13.22 -15.43 -1.95
N PHE A 243 -13.67 -14.26 -1.54
CA PHE A 243 -14.43 -14.08 -0.31
C PHE A 243 -15.70 -14.93 -0.27
N ARG A 244 -16.32 -15.22 -1.43
CA ARG A 244 -17.49 -16.10 -1.56
C ARG A 244 -17.18 -17.56 -1.23
N HIS A 245 -15.92 -17.99 -1.34
CA HIS A 245 -15.52 -19.38 -1.23
C HIS A 245 -15.12 -19.79 0.21
N GLY A 246 -15.95 -19.44 1.17
CA GLY A 246 -15.78 -19.78 2.60
C GLY A 246 -15.74 -18.57 3.52
N PRO A 247 -14.85 -17.57 3.32
CA PRO A 247 -14.73 -16.42 4.21
C PRO A 247 -16.04 -15.65 4.45
N LYS A 248 -16.97 -15.63 3.49
CA LYS A 248 -18.29 -14.97 3.64
C LYS A 248 -19.12 -15.48 4.82
N SER A 249 -18.77 -16.62 5.40
CA SER A 249 -19.43 -17.15 6.60
C SER A 249 -19.36 -16.21 7.82
N ILE A 250 -18.43 -15.24 7.82
CA ILE A 250 -18.33 -14.22 8.88
C ILE A 250 -19.30 -13.05 8.66
N ALA A 251 -19.92 -12.94 7.46
CA ALA A 251 -20.80 -11.82 7.14
C ALA A 251 -22.03 -11.79 8.05
N GLY A 252 -22.33 -10.62 8.62
CA GLY A 252 -23.45 -10.42 9.54
C GLY A 252 -23.47 -9.00 10.09
N SER A 253 -24.42 -8.70 10.99
CA SER A 253 -24.69 -7.35 11.47
C SER A 253 -23.54 -6.70 12.27
N SER A 254 -22.63 -7.50 12.82
CA SER A 254 -21.42 -7.03 13.52
C SER A 254 -20.20 -6.91 12.63
N THR A 255 -20.27 -7.31 11.35
CA THR A 255 -19.14 -7.31 10.43
C THR A 255 -19.20 -6.12 9.47
N LEU A 256 -18.07 -5.43 9.33
CA LEU A 256 -17.83 -4.46 8.27
C LEU A 256 -17.13 -5.14 7.10
N ILE A 257 -17.74 -5.08 5.93
CA ILE A 257 -17.10 -5.46 4.67
C ILE A 257 -16.68 -4.18 3.94
N GLY A 258 -15.38 -3.92 3.92
CA GLY A 258 -14.77 -2.88 3.09
C GLY A 258 -14.37 -3.46 1.74
N ALA A 259 -14.51 -2.71 0.64
CA ALA A 259 -13.96 -3.13 -0.63
C ALA A 259 -13.38 -1.97 -1.42
N LEU A 260 -12.23 -2.27 -2.02
CA LEU A 260 -11.57 -1.45 -3.02
C LEU A 260 -11.95 -2.05 -4.37
N ILE A 261 -12.88 -1.40 -5.07
CA ILE A 261 -13.51 -1.96 -6.27
C ILE A 261 -12.76 -1.51 -7.51
N SER A 262 -12.34 -2.47 -8.34
CA SER A 262 -11.67 -2.18 -9.60
C SER A 262 -12.66 -1.75 -10.68
N SER A 263 -12.22 -0.90 -11.59
CA SER A 263 -13.04 -0.47 -12.72
C SER A 263 -13.35 -1.63 -13.68
N SER A 264 -12.38 -2.51 -13.88
CA SER A 264 -12.52 -3.68 -14.78
C SER A 264 -13.37 -4.81 -14.18
N GLY A 265 -13.40 -4.95 -12.86
CA GLY A 265 -14.17 -5.99 -12.14
C GLY A 265 -15.46 -5.47 -11.52
N TYR A 266 -15.86 -4.24 -11.80
CA TYR A 266 -16.92 -3.53 -11.10
C TYR A 266 -18.18 -4.35 -10.88
N ASP A 267 -18.74 -4.96 -11.93
CA ASP A 267 -20.00 -5.70 -11.84
C ASP A 267 -19.90 -6.92 -10.92
N ALA A 268 -18.81 -7.67 -11.03
CA ALA A 268 -18.60 -8.86 -10.21
C ALA A 268 -18.27 -8.51 -8.75
N GLU A 269 -17.43 -7.50 -8.55
CA GLU A 269 -16.96 -7.09 -7.23
C GLU A 269 -18.06 -6.36 -6.44
N SER A 270 -18.83 -5.47 -7.09
CA SER A 270 -19.98 -4.82 -6.46
C SER A 270 -21.09 -5.82 -6.09
N ALA A 271 -21.31 -6.84 -6.92
CA ALA A 271 -22.27 -7.90 -6.60
C ALA A 271 -21.88 -8.68 -5.33
N VAL A 272 -20.58 -8.86 -5.02
CA VAL A 272 -20.15 -9.45 -3.73
C VAL A 272 -20.58 -8.57 -2.57
N LEU A 273 -20.36 -7.24 -2.66
CA LEU A 273 -20.73 -6.33 -1.58
C LEU A 273 -22.24 -6.30 -1.33
N LEU A 274 -23.01 -6.27 -2.40
CA LEU A 274 -24.47 -6.28 -2.31
C LEU A 274 -25.00 -7.58 -1.66
N GLU A 275 -24.40 -8.73 -2.01
CA GLU A 275 -24.68 -9.99 -1.33
C GLU A 275 -24.34 -9.92 0.17
N MET A 276 -23.22 -9.32 0.55
CA MET A 276 -22.86 -9.16 1.97
C MET A 276 -23.79 -8.19 2.69
N LYS A 277 -24.29 -7.17 2.00
CA LYS A 277 -25.31 -6.26 2.52
C LYS A 277 -26.61 -7.01 2.84
N GLU A 278 -27.05 -7.90 1.96
CA GLU A 278 -28.24 -8.75 2.18
C GLU A 278 -28.08 -9.69 3.39
N LEU A 279 -26.85 -10.12 3.69
CA LEU A 279 -26.50 -10.88 4.89
C LEU A 279 -26.43 -10.03 6.18
N GLY A 280 -26.67 -8.72 6.07
CA GLY A 280 -26.72 -7.78 7.18
C GLY A 280 -25.42 -7.05 7.50
N SER A 281 -24.35 -7.25 6.73
CA SER A 281 -23.08 -6.55 6.95
C SER A 281 -23.19 -5.06 6.65
N LYS A 282 -22.36 -4.27 7.35
CA LYS A 282 -22.09 -2.89 6.94
C LYS A 282 -21.14 -2.85 5.75
N ILE A 283 -21.40 -1.96 4.80
CA ILE A 283 -20.63 -1.86 3.57
C ILE A 283 -19.88 -0.54 3.52
N PHE A 284 -18.57 -0.62 3.37
CA PHE A 284 -17.69 0.48 3.01
C PHE A 284 -17.10 0.22 1.63
N ALA A 285 -17.29 1.11 0.68
CA ALA A 285 -16.78 0.94 -0.67
C ALA A 285 -15.93 2.14 -1.11
N VAL A 286 -14.79 1.86 -1.74
CA VAL A 286 -13.97 2.84 -2.48
C VAL A 286 -13.95 2.39 -3.93
N VAL A 287 -14.34 3.28 -4.83
CA VAL A 287 -14.51 2.96 -6.26
C VAL A 287 -14.23 4.19 -7.11
N ASN A 288 -13.78 4.00 -8.35
CA ASN A 288 -13.61 5.16 -9.23
C ASN A 288 -14.97 5.78 -9.62
N THR A 289 -15.91 4.96 -10.08
CA THR A 289 -17.28 5.39 -10.42
C THR A 289 -18.28 4.33 -9.95
N ALA A 290 -19.25 4.72 -9.16
CA ALA A 290 -20.27 3.82 -8.63
C ALA A 290 -21.51 3.76 -9.51
N GLY A 291 -22.12 2.57 -9.60
CA GLY A 291 -23.47 2.39 -10.15
C GLY A 291 -24.57 2.76 -9.12
N LYS A 292 -25.77 2.92 -9.59
CA LYS A 292 -26.92 3.34 -8.76
C LYS A 292 -27.13 2.48 -7.54
N GLN A 293 -27.10 1.15 -7.70
CA GLN A 293 -27.41 0.22 -6.63
C GLN A 293 -26.34 0.30 -5.49
N LEU A 294 -25.07 0.40 -5.82
CA LEU A 294 -24.02 0.57 -4.82
C LEU A 294 -24.15 1.89 -4.06
N ARG A 295 -24.48 3.00 -4.77
CA ARG A 295 -24.74 4.31 -4.12
C ARG A 295 -25.90 4.28 -3.13
N GLU A 296 -26.94 3.51 -3.42
CA GLU A 296 -28.12 3.40 -2.55
C GLU A 296 -27.88 2.48 -1.34
N GLN A 297 -26.99 1.50 -1.43
CA GLN A 297 -26.85 0.43 -0.44
C GLN A 297 -25.58 0.50 0.41
N ALA A 298 -24.53 1.20 -0.04
CA ALA A 298 -23.33 1.36 0.75
C ALA A 298 -23.59 2.23 2.01
N ASP A 299 -23.05 1.82 3.15
CA ASP A 299 -23.14 2.60 4.40
C ASP A 299 -22.11 3.73 4.43
N LEU A 300 -21.02 3.58 3.67
CA LEU A 300 -20.04 4.61 3.33
C LEU A 300 -19.54 4.32 1.92
N LEU A 301 -19.62 5.31 1.05
CA LEU A 301 -19.13 5.24 -0.33
C LEU A 301 -18.15 6.39 -0.60
N ILE A 302 -16.94 6.04 -0.99
CA ILE A 302 -15.95 6.99 -1.51
C ILE A 302 -15.87 6.81 -3.02
N GLU A 303 -16.35 7.80 -3.73
CA GLU A 303 -16.31 7.82 -5.18
C GLU A 303 -15.19 8.76 -5.65
N LEU A 304 -14.17 8.20 -6.30
CA LEU A 304 -12.94 8.94 -6.63
C LEU A 304 -13.16 9.89 -7.81
N ASP A 305 -13.91 9.46 -8.83
CA ASP A 305 -14.20 10.18 -10.06
C ASP A 305 -12.93 10.79 -10.68
N LEU A 306 -11.98 9.93 -11.00
CA LEU A 306 -10.67 10.30 -11.51
C LEU A 306 -10.48 9.83 -12.95
N PRO A 307 -10.16 10.75 -13.90
CA PRO A 307 -9.93 10.42 -15.30
C PRO A 307 -8.48 9.94 -15.56
N ILE A 308 -7.94 9.14 -14.68
CA ILE A 308 -6.57 8.61 -14.74
C ILE A 308 -6.57 7.08 -14.56
N PRO A 309 -5.54 6.36 -15.05
CA PRO A 309 -5.47 4.92 -14.91
C PRO A 309 -5.59 4.44 -13.45
N GLU A 310 -6.38 3.39 -13.21
CA GLU A 310 -6.60 2.84 -11.86
C GLU A 310 -5.30 2.45 -11.15
N LEU A 311 -4.34 1.89 -11.89
CA LEU A 311 -3.04 1.54 -11.32
C LEU A 311 -2.31 2.77 -10.73
N ALA A 312 -2.50 3.97 -11.28
CA ALA A 312 -1.95 5.20 -10.72
C ALA A 312 -2.68 5.63 -9.43
N GLN A 313 -3.92 5.20 -9.23
CA GLN A 313 -4.75 5.60 -8.10
C GLN A 313 -4.46 4.81 -6.80
N LEU A 314 -3.61 3.78 -6.82
CA LEU A 314 -3.39 2.86 -5.67
C LEU A 314 -3.06 3.59 -4.38
N ALA A 315 -2.24 4.66 -4.44
CA ALA A 315 -1.90 5.47 -3.28
C ALA A 315 -3.12 6.19 -2.70
N ILE A 316 -4.10 6.60 -3.52
CA ILE A 316 -5.35 7.23 -3.06
C ILE A 316 -6.25 6.19 -2.38
N TYR A 317 -6.35 4.98 -2.93
CA TYR A 317 -7.20 3.94 -2.36
C TYR A 317 -6.83 3.60 -0.91
N VAL A 318 -5.53 3.55 -0.55
CA VAL A 318 -5.09 3.17 0.79
C VAL A 318 -5.39 4.23 1.86
N VAL A 319 -5.48 5.51 1.48
CA VAL A 319 -5.73 6.62 2.42
C VAL A 319 -7.00 6.41 3.23
N TRP A 320 -8.01 5.82 2.64
CA TRP A 320 -9.30 5.57 3.29
C TRP A 320 -9.21 4.50 4.37
N GLY A 321 -8.38 3.48 4.19
CA GLY A 321 -8.03 2.51 5.23
C GLY A 321 -7.23 3.12 6.37
N GLN A 322 -6.30 4.03 6.05
CA GLN A 322 -5.53 4.78 7.05
C GLN A 322 -6.45 5.66 7.93
N LEU A 323 -7.37 6.40 7.31
CA LEU A 323 -8.34 7.25 8.02
C LEU A 323 -9.30 6.41 8.87
N LEU A 324 -9.89 5.36 8.29
CA LEU A 324 -10.81 4.47 8.99
C LEU A 324 -10.17 3.87 10.24
N GLY A 325 -8.95 3.33 10.11
CA GLY A 325 -8.20 2.76 11.23
C GLY A 325 -7.89 3.79 12.31
N SER A 326 -7.44 4.98 11.91
CA SER A 326 -7.08 6.06 12.85
C SER A 326 -8.30 6.57 13.62
N TYR A 327 -9.40 6.89 12.93
CA TYR A 327 -10.64 7.34 13.59
C TYR A 327 -11.27 6.25 14.44
N ARG A 328 -11.23 4.99 14.00
CA ARG A 328 -11.70 3.86 14.82
C ARG A 328 -10.87 3.69 16.08
N GLY A 329 -9.55 3.90 16.01
CA GLY A 329 -8.67 3.88 17.18
C GLY A 329 -9.03 4.97 18.19
N LEU A 330 -9.23 6.19 17.70
CA LEU A 330 -9.65 7.32 18.56
C LEU A 330 -11.00 7.08 19.22
N GLU A 331 -11.99 6.53 18.50
CA GLU A 331 -13.31 6.17 19.06
C GLU A 331 -13.19 5.14 20.17
N LYS A 332 -12.24 4.21 20.08
CA LYS A 332 -11.95 3.21 21.11
C LYS A 332 -11.04 3.75 22.24
N GLY A 333 -10.72 5.05 22.25
CA GLY A 333 -9.84 5.67 23.23
C GLY A 333 -8.36 5.29 23.12
N LEU A 334 -7.95 4.72 21.97
CA LEU A 334 -6.58 4.34 21.69
C LEU A 334 -5.77 5.51 21.11
N ASN A 335 -4.45 5.34 21.02
CA ASN A 335 -3.56 6.34 20.44
C ASN A 335 -2.92 5.82 19.15
N PRO A 336 -3.43 6.18 17.94
CA PRO A 336 -2.83 5.80 16.67
C PRO A 336 -1.38 6.26 16.46
N ASP A 337 -0.92 7.30 17.15
CA ASP A 337 0.47 7.77 17.05
C ASP A 337 1.47 6.77 17.65
N SER A 338 1.01 5.99 18.63
CA SER A 338 1.81 4.99 19.34
C SER A 338 0.94 3.78 19.72
N PRO A 339 0.63 2.92 18.77
CA PRO A 339 -0.17 1.73 19.01
C PRO A 339 0.47 0.77 20.01
N ARG A 340 -0.37 0.03 20.73
CA ARG A 340 0.11 -0.98 21.69
C ARG A 340 0.92 -2.06 21.00
N ASN A 341 1.98 -2.53 21.65
CA ASN A 341 2.81 -3.66 21.22
C ASN A 341 3.55 -3.44 19.88
N LEU A 342 3.60 -2.20 19.37
CA LEU A 342 4.33 -1.87 18.16
C LEU A 342 5.55 -1.01 18.47
N SER A 343 6.62 -1.25 17.74
CA SER A 343 7.81 -0.40 17.68
C SER A 343 7.98 0.13 16.25
N ARG A 344 8.61 1.31 16.15
CA ARG A 344 8.87 1.92 14.83
C ARG A 344 9.83 1.10 13.95
N VAL A 345 10.72 0.35 14.60
CA VAL A 345 11.69 -0.56 13.96
C VAL A 345 11.65 -1.88 14.72
N VAL A 346 11.59 -2.96 13.97
CA VAL A 346 11.74 -4.32 14.53
C VAL A 346 13.21 -4.71 14.40
N THR A 347 13.81 -5.03 15.56
CA THR A 347 15.15 -5.59 15.66
C THR A 347 15.05 -6.95 16.33
N ILE A 348 15.67 -7.95 15.73
CA ILE A 348 15.76 -9.33 16.25
C ILE A 348 17.06 -9.48 17.02
#